data_66045b8f476a78b6edcab518c8a56dcc
#
_entry.id   66045b8f476a78b6edcab518c8a56dcc
#
_cell.length_a   1.000
_cell.length_b   1.000
_cell.length_c   1.000
_cell.angle_alpha   90.00
_cell.angle_beta   90.00
_cell.angle_gamma   90.00
#
_symmetry.space_group_name_H-M   'P 1'
#
loop_
_entity.id
_entity.type
_entity.pdbx_description
1 polymer ?
#
loop_
_entity_poly.entity_id
_entity_poly.type
_entity_poly.pdbx_seq_one_letter_code
_entity_poly.pdbx_strand_id
1 'polypeptide(L)'
;MEPIGILYATPTWVTFVVTALIGLVAMEGGLRLGRRRADPEPEQGPVDTLTGGTVGLLAFLLAFAFGIAAARFDTRSDLVVAEAQATRGTSLYASLLPSPQRERSQEMLREYVAIRIEGIKHAEKRRAAIQRSEEIHRQLWDDVRALAVADPEDGALSSYSDAVVGLIA
;
A
#
# COMPACT_ATOMS: atom_id res chain seq x y z
N MET A 1 -13.51 -13.94 -16.35
CA MET A 1 -12.86 -14.57 -15.16
C MET A 1 -11.48 -13.95 -15.04
N GLU A 2 -11.29 -13.00 -14.13
CA GLU A 2 -10.02 -12.31 -13.94
C GLU A 2 -9.08 -13.24 -13.14
N PRO A 3 -7.95 -13.70 -13.71
CA PRO A 3 -7.01 -14.60 -13.00
C PRO A 3 -6.31 -13.93 -11.81
N ILE A 4 -6.40 -12.60 -11.71
CA ILE A 4 -5.75 -11.80 -10.67
C ILE A 4 -6.47 -11.92 -9.31
N GLY A 5 -7.78 -12.20 -9.29
CA GLY A 5 -8.55 -12.34 -8.05
C GLY A 5 -8.15 -13.55 -7.19
N ILE A 6 -7.63 -14.60 -7.80
CA ILE A 6 -7.24 -15.83 -7.10
C ILE A 6 -5.92 -15.62 -6.32
N LEU A 7 -5.01 -14.77 -6.83
CA LEU A 7 -3.74 -14.46 -6.15
C LEU A 7 -3.93 -13.68 -4.84
N TYR A 8 -4.99 -12.85 -4.73
CA TYR A 8 -5.26 -12.09 -3.52
C TYR A 8 -5.99 -12.89 -2.42
N ALA A 9 -6.61 -14.02 -2.79
CA ALA A 9 -7.32 -14.89 -1.85
C ALA A 9 -6.43 -16.00 -1.27
N THR A 10 -5.23 -16.23 -1.83
CA THR A 10 -4.32 -17.30 -1.36
C THR A 10 -3.45 -16.77 -0.21
N PRO A 11 -3.36 -17.50 0.91
CA PRO A 11 -2.47 -17.13 2.00
C PRO A 11 -1.01 -17.16 1.50
N THR A 12 -0.21 -16.19 1.91
CA THR A 12 1.17 -15.93 1.44
C THR A 12 2.08 -17.18 1.49
N TRP A 13 1.88 -18.06 2.48
CA TRP A 13 2.65 -19.30 2.61
C TRP A 13 2.37 -20.28 1.45
N VAL A 14 1.13 -20.31 0.91
CA VAL A 14 0.79 -21.14 -0.25
C VAL A 14 1.53 -20.68 -1.49
N THR A 15 1.56 -19.35 -1.72
CA THR A 15 2.31 -18.75 -2.83
C THR A 15 3.79 -19.08 -2.72
N PHE A 16 4.37 -18.99 -1.51
CA PHE A 16 5.76 -19.37 -1.25
C PHE A 16 6.03 -20.84 -1.58
N VAL A 17 5.19 -21.75 -1.07
CA VAL A 17 5.34 -23.22 -1.31
C VAL A 17 5.22 -23.54 -2.79
N VAL A 18 4.25 -22.96 -3.51
CA VAL A 18 4.06 -23.19 -4.94
C VAL A 18 5.28 -22.70 -5.72
N THR A 19 5.78 -21.51 -5.42
CA THR A 19 6.98 -20.95 -6.08
C THR A 19 8.22 -21.79 -5.81
N ALA A 20 8.40 -22.26 -4.57
CA ALA A 20 9.51 -23.15 -4.20
C ALA A 20 9.42 -24.49 -4.93
N LEU A 21 8.22 -25.09 -5.04
CA LEU A 21 8.00 -26.33 -5.78
C LEU A 21 8.29 -26.16 -7.27
N ILE A 22 7.86 -25.07 -7.89
CA ILE A 22 8.16 -24.77 -9.31
C ILE A 22 9.68 -24.65 -9.48
N GLY A 23 10.39 -23.98 -8.58
CA GLY A 23 11.85 -23.87 -8.62
C GLY A 23 12.55 -25.24 -8.52
N LEU A 24 12.10 -26.10 -7.58
CA LEU A 24 12.64 -27.45 -7.43
C LEU A 24 12.39 -28.32 -8.66
N VAL A 25 11.19 -28.28 -9.24
CA VAL A 25 10.86 -29.02 -10.47
C VAL A 25 11.68 -28.53 -11.65
N ALA A 26 11.88 -27.23 -11.79
CA ALA A 26 12.72 -26.64 -12.83
C ALA A 26 14.20 -27.06 -12.68
N MET A 27 14.72 -27.05 -11.44
CA MET A 27 16.08 -27.51 -11.13
C MET A 27 16.26 -29.00 -11.44
N GLU A 28 15.36 -29.87 -11.00
CA GLU A 28 15.40 -31.30 -11.25
C GLU A 28 15.28 -31.59 -12.77
N GLY A 29 14.38 -30.90 -13.46
CA GLY A 29 14.23 -30.97 -14.92
C GLY A 29 15.50 -30.58 -15.65
N GLY A 30 16.14 -29.48 -15.22
CA GLY A 30 17.42 -29.02 -15.76
C GLY A 30 18.56 -30.02 -15.55
N LEU A 31 18.66 -30.58 -14.34
CA LEU A 31 19.64 -31.63 -14.02
C LEU A 31 19.45 -32.89 -14.86
N ARG A 32 18.22 -33.34 -15.02
CA ARG A 32 17.91 -34.55 -15.85
C ARG A 32 18.21 -34.32 -17.33
N LEU A 33 17.89 -33.13 -17.83
CA LEU A 33 18.16 -32.78 -19.22
C LEU A 33 19.66 -32.63 -19.47
N GLY A 34 20.40 -32.01 -18.54
CA GLY A 34 21.84 -31.88 -18.58
C GLY A 34 22.55 -33.25 -18.59
N ARG A 35 22.14 -34.16 -17.64
CA ARG A 35 22.69 -35.52 -17.58
C ARG A 35 22.43 -36.36 -18.85
N ARG A 36 21.35 -36.13 -19.58
CA ARG A 36 21.04 -36.83 -20.83
C ARG A 36 21.85 -36.34 -22.01
N ARG A 37 22.42 -35.12 -21.92
CA ARG A 37 23.22 -34.50 -23.00
C ARG A 37 24.70 -34.36 -22.65
N ALA A 38 25.10 -34.78 -21.44
CA ALA A 38 26.50 -34.76 -21.02
C ALA A 38 27.28 -35.80 -21.83
N ASP A 39 28.26 -35.32 -22.62
CA ASP A 39 29.32 -36.13 -23.19
C ASP A 39 30.23 -36.65 -22.07
N PRO A 40 30.85 -37.82 -22.21
CA PRO A 40 31.66 -38.44 -21.18
C PRO A 40 32.97 -37.71 -20.82
N GLU A 41 33.40 -36.73 -21.57
CA GLU A 41 34.53 -35.86 -21.22
C GLU A 41 34.05 -34.41 -20.96
N PRO A 42 33.95 -34.02 -19.70
CA PRO A 42 33.64 -32.62 -19.37
C PRO A 42 34.90 -31.79 -19.56
N GLU A 43 35.12 -31.24 -20.74
CA GLU A 43 35.93 -30.04 -20.85
C GLU A 43 35.21 -28.96 -20.09
N GLN A 44 35.73 -28.60 -18.89
CA GLN A 44 35.35 -27.40 -18.16
C GLN A 44 35.68 -26.18 -19.02
N GLY A 45 34.76 -25.87 -19.94
CA GLY A 45 34.97 -24.88 -20.98
C GLY A 45 34.34 -23.52 -20.57
N PRO A 46 34.54 -22.50 -21.39
CA PRO A 46 34.01 -21.14 -21.19
C PRO A 46 32.49 -21.09 -21.08
N VAL A 47 31.76 -22.14 -21.43
CA VAL A 47 30.30 -22.27 -21.36
C VAL A 47 29.84 -22.29 -19.90
N ASP A 48 30.56 -22.97 -19.00
CA ASP A 48 30.19 -23.04 -17.55
C ASP A 48 30.34 -21.68 -16.89
N THR A 49 31.40 -20.94 -17.23
CA THR A 49 31.62 -19.59 -16.74
C THR A 49 30.56 -18.62 -17.24
N LEU A 50 30.16 -18.70 -18.51
CA LEU A 50 29.10 -17.88 -19.11
C LEU A 50 27.73 -18.20 -18.48
N THR A 51 27.43 -19.49 -18.27
CA THR A 51 26.20 -19.94 -17.64
C THR A 51 26.12 -19.44 -16.19
N GLY A 52 27.20 -19.62 -15.42
CA GLY A 52 27.29 -19.13 -14.03
C GLY A 52 27.14 -17.61 -13.94
N GLY A 53 27.77 -16.87 -14.84
CA GLY A 53 27.64 -15.42 -14.93
C GLY A 53 26.22 -14.97 -15.28
N THR A 54 25.56 -15.63 -16.20
CA THR A 54 24.17 -15.33 -16.61
C THR A 54 23.19 -15.60 -15.46
N VAL A 55 23.33 -16.75 -14.80
CA VAL A 55 22.49 -17.09 -13.64
C VAL A 55 22.74 -16.12 -12.48
N GLY A 56 23.99 -15.75 -12.23
CA GLY A 56 24.33 -14.76 -11.22
C GLY A 56 23.71 -13.39 -11.50
N LEU A 57 23.77 -12.93 -12.74
CA LEU A 57 23.15 -11.67 -13.17
C LEU A 57 21.62 -11.73 -13.03
N LEU A 58 21.00 -12.84 -13.41
CA LEU A 58 19.56 -13.04 -13.26
C LEU A 58 19.14 -13.01 -11.78
N ALA A 59 19.88 -13.72 -10.91
CA ALA A 59 19.63 -13.71 -9.48
C ALA A 59 19.77 -12.30 -8.88
N PHE A 60 20.77 -11.53 -9.31
CA PHE A 60 20.96 -10.15 -8.92
C PHE A 60 19.78 -9.26 -9.34
N LEU A 61 19.35 -9.34 -10.59
CA LEU A 61 18.21 -8.58 -11.10
C LEU A 61 16.91 -8.94 -10.37
N LEU A 62 16.71 -10.22 -10.09
CA LEU A 62 15.57 -10.69 -9.29
C LEU A 62 15.59 -10.10 -7.87
N ALA A 63 16.73 -10.17 -7.19
CA ALA A 63 16.89 -9.60 -5.85
C ALA A 63 16.61 -8.10 -5.84
N PHE A 64 17.09 -7.37 -6.85
CA PHE A 64 16.83 -5.95 -7.02
C PHE A 64 15.34 -5.64 -7.26
N ALA A 65 14.70 -6.41 -8.14
CA ALA A 65 13.26 -6.29 -8.41
C ALA A 65 12.41 -6.56 -7.15
N PHE A 66 12.78 -7.57 -6.36
CA PHE A 66 12.13 -7.83 -5.07
C PHE A 66 12.33 -6.69 -4.08
N GLY A 67 13.53 -6.13 -4.00
CA GLY A 67 13.82 -4.98 -3.15
C GLY A 67 12.94 -3.77 -3.47
N ILE A 68 12.77 -3.46 -4.76
CA ILE A 68 11.87 -2.38 -5.22
C ILE A 68 10.41 -2.69 -4.87
N ALA A 69 9.96 -3.93 -5.07
CA ALA A 69 8.59 -4.34 -4.77
C ALA A 69 8.29 -4.24 -3.27
N ALA A 70 9.23 -4.69 -2.42
CA ALA A 70 9.13 -4.58 -0.96
C ALA A 70 9.05 -3.12 -0.52
N ALA A 71 9.95 -2.26 -1.00
CA ALA A 71 9.96 -0.85 -0.68
C ALA A 71 8.64 -0.14 -1.06
N ARG A 72 8.05 -0.51 -2.20
CA ARG A 72 6.73 0.03 -2.59
C ARG A 72 5.59 -0.45 -1.69
N PHE A 73 5.68 -1.69 -1.21
CA PHE A 73 4.70 -2.23 -0.27
C PHE A 73 4.79 -1.50 1.07
N ASP A 74 5.99 -1.31 1.60
CA ASP A 74 6.24 -0.59 2.84
C ASP A 74 5.71 0.85 2.75
N THR A 75 6.05 1.58 1.68
CA THR A 75 5.54 2.94 1.46
C THR A 75 4.01 3.01 1.47
N ARG A 76 3.33 2.03 0.84
CA ARG A 76 1.85 1.99 0.87
C ARG A 76 1.30 1.73 2.26
N SER A 77 1.93 0.85 3.01
CA SER A 77 1.55 0.56 4.39
C SER A 77 1.70 1.79 5.28
N ASP A 78 2.82 2.50 5.15
CA ASP A 78 3.11 3.72 5.89
C ASP A 78 2.10 4.82 5.61
N LEU A 79 1.68 4.99 4.33
CA LEU A 79 0.65 5.96 3.95
C LEU A 79 -0.70 5.65 4.60
N VAL A 80 -1.11 4.38 4.67
CA VAL A 80 -2.36 3.99 5.33
C VAL A 80 -2.31 4.25 6.83
N VAL A 81 -1.17 3.97 7.46
CA VAL A 81 -0.96 4.25 8.90
C VAL A 81 -0.97 5.76 9.16
N ALA A 82 -0.29 6.54 8.32
CA ALA A 82 -0.26 8.00 8.42
C ALA A 82 -1.66 8.60 8.27
N GLU A 83 -2.46 8.15 7.28
CA GLU A 83 -3.85 8.57 7.08
C GLU A 83 -4.72 8.25 8.30
N ALA A 84 -4.57 7.05 8.87
CA ALA A 84 -5.31 6.64 10.06
C ALA A 84 -4.94 7.50 11.30
N GLN A 85 -3.66 7.83 11.46
CA GLN A 85 -3.18 8.70 12.54
C GLN A 85 -3.68 10.13 12.36
N ALA A 86 -3.63 10.69 11.15
CA ALA A 86 -4.16 12.01 10.83
C ALA A 86 -5.67 12.09 11.12
N THR A 87 -6.43 11.10 10.65
CA THR A 87 -7.89 11.02 10.91
C THR A 87 -8.20 10.96 12.41
N ARG A 88 -7.45 10.13 13.15
CA ARG A 88 -7.60 10.03 14.61
C ARG A 88 -7.26 11.36 15.28
N GLY A 89 -6.17 12.00 14.91
CA GLY A 89 -5.75 13.30 15.44
C GLY A 89 -6.83 14.36 15.21
N THR A 90 -7.32 14.48 13.98
CA THR A 90 -8.38 15.42 13.62
C THR A 90 -9.65 15.16 14.44
N SER A 91 -10.03 13.90 14.65
CA SER A 91 -11.19 13.55 15.48
C SER A 91 -11.03 13.94 16.95
N LEU A 92 -9.81 13.79 17.50
CA LEU A 92 -9.52 14.21 18.88
C LEU A 92 -9.59 15.73 19.03
N TYR A 93 -8.99 16.48 18.12
CA TYR A 93 -9.05 17.95 18.16
C TYR A 93 -10.46 18.48 17.86
N ALA A 94 -11.22 17.82 16.96
CA ALA A 94 -12.62 18.15 16.74
C ALA A 94 -13.47 18.04 18.04
N SER A 95 -13.06 17.19 18.98
CA SER A 95 -13.76 17.07 20.27
C SER A 95 -13.65 18.31 21.17
N LEU A 96 -12.66 19.17 20.93
CA LEU A 96 -12.43 20.41 21.64
C LEU A 96 -13.27 21.57 21.10
N LEU A 97 -13.88 21.43 19.91
CA LEU A 97 -14.70 22.46 19.30
C LEU A 97 -16.04 22.62 20.06
N PRO A 98 -16.64 23.82 20.00
CA PRO A 98 -17.99 24.03 20.50
C PRO A 98 -19.02 23.28 19.64
N SER A 99 -20.19 23.00 20.22
CA SER A 99 -21.37 22.55 19.49
C SER A 99 -21.95 23.69 18.64
N PRO A 100 -22.42 23.47 17.39
CA PRO A 100 -22.65 22.18 16.73
C PRO A 100 -21.46 21.71 15.86
N GLN A 101 -20.36 22.46 15.80
CA GLN A 101 -19.22 22.16 14.91
C GLN A 101 -18.55 20.84 15.27
N ARG A 102 -18.46 20.52 16.55
CA ARG A 102 -17.92 19.23 17.04
C ARG A 102 -18.64 18.05 16.44
N GLU A 103 -19.96 18.02 16.56
CA GLU A 103 -20.79 16.92 16.08
C GLU A 103 -20.68 16.77 14.57
N ARG A 104 -20.72 17.88 13.84
CA ARG A 104 -20.59 17.91 12.38
C ARG A 104 -19.24 17.38 11.91
N SER A 105 -18.14 17.85 12.51
CA SER A 105 -16.79 17.39 12.15
C SER A 105 -16.62 15.90 12.45
N GLN A 106 -17.13 15.41 13.59
CA GLN A 106 -17.05 13.99 13.93
C GLN A 106 -17.88 13.12 12.99
N GLU A 107 -19.04 13.59 12.52
CA GLU A 107 -19.87 12.88 11.56
C GLU A 107 -19.18 12.79 10.20
N MET A 108 -18.62 13.89 9.71
CA MET A 108 -17.84 13.92 8.47
C MET A 108 -16.62 12.99 8.51
N LEU A 109 -15.91 12.94 9.64
CA LEU A 109 -14.77 12.02 9.81
C LEU A 109 -15.19 10.55 9.87
N ARG A 110 -16.34 10.23 10.48
CA ARG A 110 -16.89 8.85 10.44
C ARG A 110 -17.27 8.45 9.01
N GLU A 111 -17.95 9.35 8.29
CA GLU A 111 -18.28 9.12 6.88
C GLU A 111 -17.00 8.92 6.06
N TYR A 112 -15.99 9.78 6.24
CA TYR A 112 -14.70 9.67 5.57
C TYR A 112 -14.08 8.28 5.74
N VAL A 113 -13.97 7.78 6.97
CA VAL A 113 -13.43 6.44 7.23
C VAL A 113 -14.26 5.35 6.55
N ALA A 114 -15.59 5.44 6.63
CA ALA A 114 -16.49 4.45 6.03
C ALA A 114 -16.32 4.36 4.51
N ILE A 115 -16.30 5.50 3.82
CA ILE A 115 -16.14 5.51 2.35
C ILE A 115 -14.74 5.08 1.91
N ARG A 116 -13.68 5.38 2.70
CA ARG A 116 -12.31 4.92 2.42
C ARG A 116 -12.23 3.40 2.50
N ILE A 117 -12.80 2.80 3.54
CA ILE A 117 -12.85 1.34 3.70
C ILE A 117 -13.63 0.70 2.55
N GLU A 118 -14.78 1.28 2.17
CA GLU A 118 -15.60 0.78 1.07
C GLU A 118 -14.88 0.86 -0.29
N GLY A 119 -14.18 1.96 -0.53
CA GLY A 119 -13.37 2.16 -1.75
C GLY A 119 -12.17 1.21 -1.86
N ILE A 120 -11.63 0.74 -0.72
CA ILE A 120 -10.57 -0.28 -0.70
C ILE A 120 -11.14 -1.66 -1.00
N LYS A 121 -12.29 -2.00 -0.41
CA LYS A 121 -12.93 -3.32 -0.58
C LYS A 121 -13.53 -3.51 -1.97
N HIS A 122 -14.01 -2.45 -2.59
CA HIS A 122 -14.76 -2.47 -3.84
C HIS A 122 -14.13 -1.54 -4.89
N ALA A 123 -13.43 -2.13 -5.86
CA ALA A 123 -12.68 -1.37 -6.87
C ALA A 123 -13.60 -0.45 -7.70
N GLU A 124 -14.84 -0.86 -7.95
CA GLU A 124 -15.87 -0.09 -8.67
C GLU A 124 -16.32 1.16 -7.93
N LYS A 125 -16.27 1.15 -6.59
CA LYS A 125 -16.63 2.29 -5.74
C LYS A 125 -15.48 3.27 -5.50
N ARG A 126 -14.25 2.90 -5.85
CA ARG A 126 -13.04 3.67 -5.52
C ARG A 126 -13.10 5.11 -6.02
N ARG A 127 -13.55 5.34 -7.26
CA ARG A 127 -13.65 6.69 -7.83
C ARG A 127 -14.64 7.56 -7.06
N ALA A 128 -15.81 7.01 -6.74
CA ALA A 128 -16.81 7.72 -5.95
C ALA A 128 -16.32 8.01 -4.53
N ALA A 129 -15.61 7.06 -3.91
CA ALA A 129 -14.99 7.23 -2.59
C ALA A 129 -13.94 8.36 -2.59
N ILE A 130 -13.10 8.46 -3.63
CA ILE A 130 -12.13 9.55 -3.76
C ILE A 130 -12.84 10.90 -3.87
N GLN A 131 -13.81 11.03 -4.78
CA GLN A 131 -14.55 12.28 -4.96
C GLN A 131 -15.25 12.73 -3.67
N ARG A 132 -15.86 11.79 -2.95
CA ARG A 132 -16.53 12.10 -1.68
C ARG A 132 -15.53 12.47 -0.58
N SER A 133 -14.35 11.84 -0.55
CA SER A 133 -13.26 12.21 0.37
C SER A 133 -12.81 13.65 0.16
N GLU A 134 -12.61 14.06 -1.09
CA GLU A 134 -12.23 15.42 -1.44
C GLU A 134 -13.32 16.44 -1.04
N GLU A 135 -14.59 16.06 -1.15
CA GLU A 135 -15.71 16.90 -0.72
C GLU A 135 -15.71 17.07 0.80
N ILE A 136 -15.48 15.99 1.57
CA ILE A 136 -15.38 16.04 3.02
C ILE A 136 -14.19 16.93 3.44
N HIS A 137 -13.03 16.80 2.79
CA HIS A 137 -11.88 17.66 3.05
C HIS A 137 -12.21 19.15 2.87
N ARG A 138 -12.91 19.49 1.79
CA ARG A 138 -13.36 20.87 1.55
C ARG A 138 -14.30 21.35 2.64
N GLN A 139 -15.28 20.53 3.04
CA GLN A 139 -16.24 20.89 4.08
C GLN A 139 -15.58 21.09 5.45
N LEU A 140 -14.63 20.21 5.81
CA LEU A 140 -13.85 20.37 7.05
C LEU A 140 -13.05 21.65 7.01
N TRP A 141 -12.46 21.99 5.89
CA TRP A 141 -11.70 23.24 5.73
C TRP A 141 -12.58 24.49 5.74
N ASP A 142 -13.76 24.44 5.16
CA ASP A 142 -14.73 25.53 5.21
C ASP A 142 -15.22 25.78 6.64
N ASP A 143 -15.42 24.71 7.44
CA ASP A 143 -15.75 24.83 8.87
C ASP A 143 -14.60 25.47 9.66
N VAL A 144 -13.32 25.10 9.39
CA VAL A 144 -12.14 25.76 9.97
C VAL A 144 -12.13 27.26 9.65
N ARG A 145 -12.36 27.62 8.39
CA ARG A 145 -12.39 29.05 7.97
C ARG A 145 -13.50 29.83 8.64
N ALA A 146 -14.68 29.23 8.76
CA ALA A 146 -15.82 29.89 9.43
C ALA A 146 -15.53 30.15 10.91
N LEU A 147 -14.93 29.19 11.60
CA LEU A 147 -14.52 29.32 13.01
C LEU A 147 -13.40 30.34 13.19
N ALA A 148 -12.41 30.37 12.32
CA ALA A 148 -11.30 31.32 12.37
C ALA A 148 -11.73 32.79 12.19
N VAL A 149 -12.82 33.02 11.46
CA VAL A 149 -13.43 34.35 11.35
C VAL A 149 -14.14 34.75 12.65
N ALA A 150 -14.73 33.78 13.35
CA ALA A 150 -15.49 34.04 14.59
C ALA A 150 -14.57 34.29 15.80
N ASP A 151 -13.51 33.50 15.95
CA ASP A 151 -12.51 33.64 17.03
C ASP A 151 -11.12 33.24 16.53
N PRO A 152 -10.31 34.21 16.05
CA PRO A 152 -8.98 33.93 15.49
C PRO A 152 -7.93 33.49 16.53
N GLU A 153 -8.15 33.75 17.83
CA GLU A 153 -7.18 33.47 18.89
C GLU A 153 -7.48 32.17 19.65
N ASP A 154 -8.49 31.41 19.23
CA ASP A 154 -8.84 30.12 19.87
C ASP A 154 -7.75 29.07 19.62
N GLY A 155 -7.04 28.69 20.68
CA GLY A 155 -6.00 27.66 20.64
C GLY A 155 -6.51 26.28 20.26
N ALA A 156 -7.77 25.94 20.59
CA ALA A 156 -8.38 24.67 20.17
C ALA A 156 -8.61 24.67 18.66
N LEU A 157 -9.02 25.79 18.09
CA LEU A 157 -9.18 25.96 16.65
C LEU A 157 -7.83 25.84 15.94
N SER A 158 -6.76 26.44 16.46
CA SER A 158 -5.42 26.33 15.88
C SER A 158 -4.99 24.85 15.79
N SER A 159 -5.12 24.09 16.87
CA SER A 159 -4.78 22.66 16.91
C SER A 159 -5.66 21.83 15.95
N TYR A 160 -6.94 22.17 15.84
CA TYR A 160 -7.86 21.50 14.92
C TYR A 160 -7.51 21.81 13.46
N SER A 161 -7.19 23.07 13.15
CA SER A 161 -6.79 23.50 11.78
C SER A 161 -5.53 22.76 11.32
N ASP A 162 -4.52 22.65 12.17
CA ASP A 162 -3.29 21.91 11.87
C ASP A 162 -3.56 20.42 11.61
N ALA A 163 -4.46 19.83 12.40
CA ALA A 163 -4.85 18.44 12.19
C ALA A 163 -5.63 18.24 10.89
N VAL A 164 -6.51 19.17 10.51
CA VAL A 164 -7.24 19.13 9.22
C VAL A 164 -6.26 19.29 8.05
N VAL A 165 -5.27 20.18 8.15
CA VAL A 165 -4.21 20.32 7.13
C VAL A 165 -3.44 19.00 7.00
N GLY A 166 -3.06 18.39 8.12
CA GLY A 166 -2.37 17.09 8.10
C GLY A 166 -3.19 15.93 7.54
N LEU A 167 -4.52 16.01 7.56
CA LEU A 167 -5.41 15.03 6.95
C LEU A 167 -5.55 15.21 5.43
N ILE A 168 -5.49 16.47 4.96
CA ILE A 168 -5.67 16.85 3.55
C ILE A 168 -4.37 16.70 2.75
N ALA A 169 -3.21 16.85 3.39
CA ALA A 169 -1.87 16.80 2.78
C ALA A 169 -1.48 15.39 2.32
#